data_c4e2ae15b7eb05182c76bde3801c1a8f
#
_entry.id   c4e2ae15b7eb05182c76bde3801c1a8f
#
_cell.length_a   1.000
_cell.length_b   1.000
_cell.length_c   1.000
_cell.angle_alpha   90.00
_cell.angle_beta   90.00
_cell.angle_gamma   90.00
#
_symmetry.space_group_name_H-M   'P 1'
#
loop_
_entity.id
_entity.type
_entity.pdbx_description
1 polymer ?
#
loop_
_entity_poly.entity_id
_entity_poly.type
_entity_poly.pdbx_seq_one_letter_code
_entity_poly.pdbx_strand_id
1 'polypeptide(L)'
;MKEKERTYIAIDLKSFYASVECAERGLDPLTTNLVVADTSRTAKTICLAVSPSLKAYGIPGRARLFEVEQKVREVNIERRQKIQKREFTGESTDERELAENPELELQYIAATPRMALYIEYSVRIYRIYLKYVAPEDIHVYSIDEVFIDATAYLRTYGMTAKELAAKMIRDVLEQTGITAAAGIGTNLYLCKIAMDIMAKRVQPDKNGAVSYTHLRAHETEA
;
A
#
# COMPACT_ATOMS: atom_id res chain seq x y z
N MET A 1 1.20 -20.94 -35.38
CA MET A 1 1.67 -19.60 -34.92
C MET A 1 1.82 -19.69 -33.42
N LYS A 2 3.04 -19.57 -32.85
CA LYS A 2 3.20 -19.46 -31.39
C LYS A 2 2.46 -18.20 -30.96
N GLU A 3 1.48 -18.31 -30.08
CA GLU A 3 0.88 -17.15 -29.42
C GLU A 3 2.03 -16.32 -28.81
N LYS A 4 2.04 -15.03 -29.11
CA LYS A 4 3.02 -14.12 -28.52
C LYS A 4 2.77 -14.11 -27.02
N GLU A 5 3.74 -14.55 -26.23
CA GLU A 5 3.69 -14.51 -24.78
C GLU A 5 3.40 -13.08 -24.33
N ARG A 6 2.23 -12.88 -23.71
CA ARG A 6 1.83 -11.57 -23.19
C ARG A 6 2.43 -11.36 -21.80
N THR A 7 2.62 -10.12 -21.45
CA THR A 7 3.12 -9.72 -20.14
C THR A 7 2.22 -8.65 -19.54
N TYR A 8 1.64 -8.97 -18.40
CA TYR A 8 0.77 -8.07 -17.64
C TYR A 8 1.43 -7.63 -16.35
N ILE A 9 1.15 -6.39 -15.95
CA ILE A 9 1.56 -5.80 -14.69
C ILE A 9 0.30 -5.38 -13.94
N ALA A 10 0.08 -5.90 -12.73
CA ALA A 10 -0.90 -5.39 -11.79
C ALA A 10 -0.22 -4.44 -10.82
N ILE A 11 -0.81 -3.28 -10.55
CA ILE A 11 -0.30 -2.30 -9.56
C ILE A 11 -1.43 -1.97 -8.57
N ASP A 12 -1.14 -2.06 -7.26
CA ASP A 12 -2.04 -1.75 -6.16
C ASP A 12 -1.38 -0.77 -5.21
N LEU A 13 -2.06 0.34 -4.90
CA LEU A 13 -1.56 1.40 -4.03
C LEU A 13 -1.69 0.97 -2.56
N LYS A 14 -0.58 0.99 -1.81
CA LYS A 14 -0.56 0.48 -0.43
C LYS A 14 -1.42 1.34 0.50
N SER A 15 -2.44 0.71 1.12
CA SER A 15 -3.34 1.36 2.09
C SER A 15 -3.87 2.71 1.59
N PHE A 16 -4.31 2.77 0.34
CA PHE A 16 -4.49 3.98 -0.47
C PHE A 16 -5.08 5.17 0.30
N TYR A 17 -6.27 5.04 0.89
CA TYR A 17 -6.91 6.16 1.60
C TYR A 17 -6.08 6.65 2.79
N ALA A 18 -5.47 5.73 3.55
CA ALA A 18 -4.60 6.11 4.66
C ALA A 18 -3.33 6.82 4.16
N SER A 19 -2.76 6.35 3.04
CA SER A 19 -1.59 6.97 2.42
C SER A 19 -1.89 8.37 1.90
N VAL A 20 -3.07 8.59 1.28
CA VAL A 20 -3.51 9.93 0.88
C VAL A 20 -3.64 10.86 2.09
N GLU A 21 -4.26 10.37 3.18
CA GLU A 21 -4.41 11.17 4.40
C GLU A 21 -3.08 11.52 5.08
N CYS A 22 -2.09 10.62 5.00
CA CYS A 22 -0.73 10.91 5.46
C CYS A 22 -0.05 11.96 4.56
N ALA A 23 -0.06 11.75 3.24
CA ALA A 23 0.57 12.66 2.28
C ALA A 23 0.02 14.10 2.39
N GLU A 24 -1.29 14.26 2.53
CA GLU A 24 -1.95 15.56 2.72
C GLU A 24 -1.55 16.27 4.03
N ARG A 25 -1.10 15.52 5.01
CA ARG A 25 -0.62 16.06 6.30
C ARG A 25 0.91 16.22 6.35
N GLY A 26 1.61 15.90 5.26
CA GLY A 26 3.08 15.88 5.25
C GLY A 26 3.69 14.79 6.12
N LEU A 27 2.95 13.70 6.36
CA LEU A 27 3.36 12.55 7.15
C LEU A 27 3.80 11.39 6.26
N ASP A 28 4.70 10.55 6.75
CA ASP A 28 5.16 9.35 6.04
C ASP A 28 4.09 8.23 6.11
N PRO A 29 3.48 7.81 4.98
CA PRO A 29 2.45 6.77 4.96
C PRO A 29 2.92 5.40 5.48
N LEU A 30 4.22 5.13 5.48
CA LEU A 30 4.78 3.84 5.90
C LEU A 30 4.96 3.74 7.41
N THR A 31 5.20 4.87 8.08
CA THR A 31 5.52 4.89 9.52
C THR A 31 4.43 5.53 10.39
N THR A 32 3.53 6.31 9.80
CA THR A 32 2.46 6.96 10.54
C THR A 32 1.34 5.99 10.88
N ASN A 33 0.97 5.91 12.14
CA ASN A 33 -0.18 5.18 12.63
C ASN A 33 -1.46 5.97 12.35
N LEU A 34 -2.23 5.53 11.34
CA LEU A 34 -3.43 6.23 10.89
C LEU A 34 -4.51 5.25 10.43
N VAL A 35 -5.75 5.53 10.79
CA VAL A 35 -6.94 4.88 10.22
C VAL A 35 -7.82 5.91 9.52
N VAL A 36 -8.53 5.49 8.48
CA VAL A 36 -9.58 6.29 7.85
C VAL A 36 -10.92 5.75 8.29
N ALA A 37 -11.61 6.48 9.17
CA ALA A 37 -12.89 6.09 9.72
C ALA A 37 -13.74 7.31 10.10
N ASP A 38 -15.06 7.18 9.96
CA ASP A 38 -16.01 8.19 10.44
C ASP A 38 -16.25 8.00 11.94
N THR A 39 -15.52 8.76 12.76
CA THR A 39 -15.59 8.72 14.23
C THR A 39 -16.86 9.37 14.79
N SER A 40 -17.62 10.12 13.97
CA SER A 40 -18.90 10.70 14.41
C SER A 40 -20.01 9.66 14.56
N ARG A 41 -19.81 8.47 14.00
CA ARG A 41 -20.72 7.33 14.09
C ARG A 41 -20.47 6.54 15.37
N THR A 42 -20.47 5.24 15.28
CA THR A 42 -20.26 4.33 16.42
C THR A 42 -18.90 3.67 16.36
N ALA A 43 -18.41 3.19 17.48
CA ALA A 43 -17.18 2.37 17.55
C ALA A 43 -17.24 1.09 16.69
N LYS A 44 -18.43 0.68 16.22
CA LYS A 44 -18.60 -0.43 15.28
C LYS A 44 -18.36 -0.05 13.81
N THR A 45 -18.07 1.23 13.52
CA THR A 45 -17.75 1.71 12.17
C THR A 45 -16.54 0.96 11.62
N ILE A 46 -16.66 0.52 10.37
CA ILE A 46 -15.55 -0.15 9.67
C ILE A 46 -14.58 0.91 9.16
N CYS A 47 -13.30 0.76 9.44
CA CYS A 47 -12.25 1.57 8.86
C CYS A 47 -12.16 1.30 7.35
N LEU A 48 -12.18 2.36 6.55
CA LEU A 48 -11.99 2.26 5.10
C LEU A 48 -10.55 1.90 4.74
N ALA A 49 -9.60 2.34 5.55
CA ALA A 49 -8.19 1.97 5.44
C ALA A 49 -7.50 2.02 6.80
N VAL A 50 -6.45 1.23 6.93
CA VAL A 50 -5.52 1.18 8.05
C VAL A 50 -4.11 1.32 7.48
N SER A 51 -3.26 2.16 8.07
CA SER A 51 -1.88 2.36 7.63
C SER A 51 -1.03 1.09 7.73
N PRO A 52 0.05 0.98 6.96
CA PRO A 52 0.96 -0.16 7.03
C PRO A 52 1.55 -0.37 8.44
N SER A 53 1.91 0.70 9.15
CA SER A 53 2.44 0.66 10.51
C SER A 53 1.45 0.03 11.50
N LEU A 54 0.17 0.44 11.48
CA LEU A 54 -0.86 -0.20 12.32
C LEU A 54 -1.16 -1.64 11.93
N LYS A 55 -1.09 -1.98 10.64
CA LYS A 55 -1.21 -3.38 10.19
C LYS A 55 -0.09 -4.27 10.74
N ALA A 56 1.11 -3.73 10.95
CA ALA A 56 2.22 -4.47 11.56
C ALA A 56 1.92 -4.93 13.00
N TYR A 57 1.06 -4.21 13.71
CA TYR A 57 0.54 -4.64 15.03
C TYR A 57 -0.58 -5.70 14.95
N GLY A 58 -0.90 -6.18 13.74
CA GLY A 58 -1.94 -7.21 13.54
C GLY A 58 -3.35 -6.65 13.35
N ILE A 59 -3.52 -5.34 13.14
CA ILE A 59 -4.82 -4.72 12.87
C ILE A 59 -5.21 -4.98 11.40
N PRO A 60 -6.37 -5.60 11.11
CA PRO A 60 -6.81 -5.86 9.74
C PRO A 60 -7.05 -4.57 8.94
N GLY A 61 -6.87 -4.62 7.62
CA GLY A 61 -7.07 -3.45 6.75
C GLY A 61 -8.50 -2.88 6.75
N ARG A 62 -9.49 -3.67 7.17
CA ARG A 62 -10.91 -3.30 7.33
C ARG A 62 -11.41 -3.59 8.76
N ALA A 63 -10.57 -3.33 9.75
CA ALA A 63 -10.95 -3.44 11.15
C ALA A 63 -12.12 -2.53 11.49
N ARG A 64 -12.90 -2.88 12.49
CA ARG A 64 -13.84 -1.95 13.14
C ARG A 64 -13.07 -1.03 14.07
N LEU A 65 -13.56 0.19 14.27
CA LEU A 65 -12.85 1.19 15.09
C LEU A 65 -12.57 0.67 16.51
N PHE A 66 -13.52 -0.04 17.15
CA PHE A 66 -13.30 -0.62 18.47
C PHE A 66 -12.19 -1.69 18.50
N GLU A 67 -11.99 -2.43 17.38
CA GLU A 67 -10.92 -3.42 17.28
C GLU A 67 -9.55 -2.73 17.21
N VAL A 68 -9.48 -1.59 16.54
CA VAL A 68 -8.28 -0.74 16.52
C VAL A 68 -7.96 -0.25 17.92
N GLU A 69 -8.96 0.33 18.63
CA GLU A 69 -8.83 0.82 20.00
C GLU A 69 -8.39 -0.28 20.98
N GLN A 70 -8.99 -1.46 20.83
CA GLN A 70 -8.63 -2.60 21.68
C GLN A 70 -7.17 -3.02 21.43
N LYS A 71 -6.77 -3.14 20.16
CA LYS A 71 -5.41 -3.57 19.81
C LYS A 71 -4.37 -2.56 20.27
N VAL A 72 -4.63 -1.26 20.09
CA VAL A 72 -3.74 -0.18 20.58
C VAL A 72 -3.60 -0.27 22.11
N ARG A 73 -4.69 -0.51 22.84
CA ARG A 73 -4.63 -0.73 24.30
C ARG A 73 -3.79 -1.96 24.68
N GLU A 74 -3.95 -3.07 23.98
CA GLU A 74 -3.15 -4.29 24.20
C GLU A 74 -1.65 -4.00 24.00
N VAL A 75 -1.29 -3.37 22.88
CA VAL A 75 0.09 -2.99 22.57
C VAL A 75 0.65 -2.06 23.66
N ASN A 76 -0.12 -1.08 24.11
CA ASN A 76 0.31 -0.16 25.17
C ASN A 76 0.48 -0.85 26.52
N ILE A 77 -0.32 -1.86 26.84
CA ILE A 77 -0.10 -2.70 28.03
C ILE A 77 1.24 -3.43 27.93
N GLU A 78 1.54 -4.05 26.76
CA GLU A 78 2.82 -4.73 26.54
C GLU A 78 4.01 -3.78 26.57
N ARG A 79 3.89 -2.58 25.96
CA ARG A 79 4.93 -1.54 25.99
C ARG A 79 5.20 -1.09 27.43
N ARG A 80 4.14 -0.80 28.19
CA ARG A 80 4.25 -0.36 29.60
C ARG A 80 4.95 -1.38 30.49
N GLN A 81 4.76 -2.68 30.23
CA GLN A 81 5.45 -3.73 30.99
C GLN A 81 6.97 -3.75 30.79
N LYS A 82 7.45 -3.21 29.66
CA LYS A 82 8.88 -3.14 29.30
C LYS A 82 9.58 -1.92 29.90
N ILE A 83 8.85 -0.95 30.44
CA ILE A 83 9.37 0.30 31.02
C ILE A 83 9.61 0.11 32.52
N GLN A 84 10.79 0.53 33.01
CA GLN A 84 11.14 0.38 34.45
C GLN A 84 10.12 1.04 35.39
N LYS A 85 9.70 2.27 35.09
CA LYS A 85 8.74 3.04 35.88
C LYS A 85 7.27 2.66 35.60
N ARG A 86 7.01 1.84 34.59
CA ARG A 86 5.66 1.48 34.09
C ARG A 86 4.75 2.66 33.78
N GLU A 87 5.34 3.82 33.47
CA GLU A 87 4.64 5.04 33.09
C GLU A 87 5.22 5.57 31.79
N PHE A 88 4.35 6.01 30.87
CA PHE A 88 4.77 6.66 29.64
C PHE A 88 5.18 8.10 29.94
N THR A 89 6.20 8.60 29.22
CA THR A 89 6.71 9.98 29.31
C THR A 89 6.14 10.88 28.20
N GLY A 90 5.45 10.28 27.22
CA GLY A 90 4.84 10.97 26.09
C GLY A 90 4.04 10.00 25.22
N GLU A 91 3.65 10.44 24.04
CA GLU A 91 2.92 9.66 23.05
C GLU A 91 3.46 9.92 21.63
N SER A 92 3.31 8.97 20.72
CA SER A 92 3.63 9.17 19.30
C SER A 92 2.72 8.39 18.38
N THR A 93 2.51 8.94 17.19
CA THR A 93 1.86 8.28 16.05
C THR A 93 2.86 7.80 14.99
N ASP A 94 4.15 8.03 15.17
CA ASP A 94 5.20 7.57 14.25
C ASP A 94 5.90 6.32 14.80
N GLU A 95 5.90 5.26 14.00
CA GLU A 95 6.48 3.96 14.35
C GLU A 95 8.00 4.04 14.61
N ARG A 96 8.71 4.93 13.93
CA ARG A 96 10.15 5.13 14.15
C ARG A 96 10.43 5.69 15.55
N GLU A 97 9.66 6.70 15.95
CA GLU A 97 9.78 7.27 17.30
C GLU A 97 9.41 6.23 18.37
N LEU A 98 8.36 5.46 18.13
CA LEU A 98 7.94 4.39 19.02
C LEU A 98 8.97 3.26 19.13
N ALA A 99 9.71 2.97 18.07
CA ALA A 99 10.79 1.98 18.06
C ALA A 99 12.04 2.49 18.76
N GLU A 100 12.39 3.77 18.61
CA GLU A 100 13.53 4.40 19.24
C GLU A 100 13.31 4.67 20.73
N ASN A 101 12.08 5.00 21.12
CA ASN A 101 11.75 5.32 22.51
C ASN A 101 10.60 4.44 23.06
N PRO A 102 10.93 3.40 23.86
CA PRO A 102 9.93 2.54 24.49
C PRO A 102 9.00 3.25 25.49
N GLU A 103 9.39 4.40 26.01
CA GLU A 103 8.60 5.17 26.98
C GLU A 103 7.48 6.01 26.33
N LEU A 104 7.34 5.97 24.98
CA LEU A 104 6.22 6.61 24.29
C LEU A 104 5.01 5.66 24.21
N GLU A 105 3.84 6.21 24.48
CA GLU A 105 2.57 5.55 24.26
C GLU A 105 2.24 5.50 22.77
N LEU A 106 1.83 4.35 22.27
CA LEU A 106 1.33 4.20 20.89
C LEU A 106 0.01 4.96 20.77
N GLN A 107 -0.04 5.91 19.85
CA GLN A 107 -1.24 6.60 19.43
C GLN A 107 -1.47 6.46 17.92
N TYR A 108 -2.67 6.81 17.45
CA TYR A 108 -2.99 6.81 16.04
C TYR A 108 -3.90 7.98 15.67
N ILE A 109 -3.84 8.37 14.40
CA ILE A 109 -4.71 9.41 13.84
C ILE A 109 -5.96 8.74 13.26
N ALA A 110 -7.16 9.19 13.65
CA ALA A 110 -8.40 8.81 13.02
C ALA A 110 -8.84 9.90 12.03
N ALA A 111 -8.65 9.66 10.74
CA ALA A 111 -8.98 10.61 9.68
C ALA A 111 -10.41 10.35 9.16
N THR A 112 -11.21 11.41 9.08
CA THR A 112 -12.54 11.34 8.46
C THR A 112 -12.42 11.10 6.95
N PRO A 113 -13.21 10.19 6.35
CA PRO A 113 -13.15 9.89 4.92
C PRO A 113 -13.42 11.10 4.03
N ARG A 114 -12.56 11.31 3.02
CA ARG A 114 -12.66 12.40 2.03
C ARG A 114 -12.68 11.82 0.61
N MET A 115 -13.80 11.18 0.22
CA MET A 115 -13.87 10.40 -1.03
C MET A 115 -13.53 11.21 -2.30
N ALA A 116 -13.94 12.49 -2.37
CA ALA A 116 -13.61 13.37 -3.50
C ALA A 116 -12.08 13.52 -3.67
N LEU A 117 -11.36 13.71 -2.56
CA LEU A 117 -9.90 13.80 -2.54
C LEU A 117 -9.25 12.48 -2.99
N TYR A 118 -9.79 11.34 -2.56
CA TYR A 118 -9.23 10.05 -2.98
C TYR A 118 -9.40 9.79 -4.47
N ILE A 119 -10.54 10.21 -5.05
CA ILE A 119 -10.77 10.16 -6.50
C ILE A 119 -9.78 11.08 -7.22
N GLU A 120 -9.52 12.29 -6.71
CA GLU A 120 -8.54 13.22 -7.29
C GLU A 120 -7.13 12.61 -7.33
N TYR A 121 -6.69 12.00 -6.21
CA TYR A 121 -5.40 11.31 -6.16
C TYR A 121 -5.34 10.11 -7.11
N SER A 122 -6.42 9.32 -7.20
CA SER A 122 -6.50 8.20 -8.14
C SER A 122 -6.35 8.68 -9.59
N VAL A 123 -7.06 9.74 -9.98
CA VAL A 123 -6.95 10.34 -11.32
C VAL A 123 -5.54 10.89 -11.57
N ARG A 124 -4.92 11.54 -10.58
CA ARG A 124 -3.54 12.04 -10.68
C ARG A 124 -2.56 10.89 -10.92
N ILE A 125 -2.69 9.78 -10.19
CA ILE A 125 -1.85 8.60 -10.36
C ILE A 125 -2.11 7.92 -11.70
N TYR A 126 -3.35 7.81 -12.15
CA TYR A 126 -3.67 7.29 -13.48
C TYR A 126 -2.97 8.09 -14.58
N ARG A 127 -2.93 9.42 -14.49
CA ARG A 127 -2.19 10.28 -15.42
C ARG A 127 -0.67 10.02 -15.42
N ILE A 128 -0.12 9.53 -14.32
CA ILE A 128 1.28 9.11 -14.26
C ILE A 128 1.48 7.85 -15.11
N TYR A 129 0.58 6.86 -14.99
CA TYR A 129 0.66 5.64 -15.81
C TYR A 129 0.55 5.95 -17.32
N LEU A 130 -0.28 6.92 -17.70
CA LEU A 130 -0.42 7.36 -19.11
C LEU A 130 0.85 7.95 -19.72
N LYS A 131 1.87 8.29 -18.94
CA LYS A 131 3.19 8.68 -19.47
C LYS A 131 3.96 7.49 -20.05
N TYR A 132 3.58 6.27 -19.68
CA TYR A 132 4.30 5.04 -20.00
C TYR A 132 3.55 4.14 -20.96
N VAL A 133 2.23 4.12 -20.88
CA VAL A 133 1.37 3.21 -21.64
C VAL A 133 0.12 3.91 -22.12
N ALA A 134 -0.44 3.45 -23.22
CA ALA A 134 -1.67 4.01 -23.79
C ALA A 134 -2.90 3.62 -22.93
N PRO A 135 -3.96 4.44 -22.93
CA PRO A 135 -5.13 4.20 -22.10
C PRO A 135 -5.85 2.88 -22.43
N GLU A 136 -5.81 2.42 -23.67
CA GLU A 136 -6.38 1.15 -24.14
C GLU A 136 -5.71 -0.09 -23.54
N ASP A 137 -4.47 0.03 -23.08
CA ASP A 137 -3.68 -1.03 -22.45
C ASP A 137 -3.72 -0.98 -20.91
N ILE A 138 -4.49 -0.03 -20.34
CA ILE A 138 -4.73 0.08 -18.89
C ILE A 138 -6.18 -0.30 -18.59
N HIS A 139 -6.36 -1.35 -17.79
CA HIS A 139 -7.65 -1.69 -17.18
C HIS A 139 -7.70 -1.19 -15.74
N VAL A 140 -8.52 -0.19 -15.46
CA VAL A 140 -8.78 0.31 -14.10
C VAL A 140 -9.71 -0.67 -13.40
N TYR A 141 -9.17 -1.43 -12.44
CA TYR A 141 -9.92 -2.43 -11.70
C TYR A 141 -10.65 -1.81 -10.50
N SER A 142 -10.00 -0.88 -9.80
CA SER A 142 -10.59 -0.13 -8.69
C SER A 142 -9.96 1.27 -8.59
N ILE A 143 -10.32 2.03 -7.55
CA ILE A 143 -9.75 3.35 -7.29
C ILE A 143 -8.25 3.33 -7.02
N ASP A 144 -7.72 2.19 -6.59
CA ASP A 144 -6.33 1.99 -6.14
C ASP A 144 -5.59 0.87 -6.90
N GLU A 145 -6.26 0.21 -7.86
CA GLU A 145 -5.71 -0.94 -8.58
C GLU A 145 -5.91 -0.85 -10.08
N VAL A 146 -4.82 -1.11 -10.82
CA VAL A 146 -4.82 -1.17 -12.29
C VAL A 146 -4.13 -2.43 -12.79
N PHE A 147 -4.54 -2.89 -13.99
CA PHE A 147 -3.86 -3.91 -14.78
C PHE A 147 -3.37 -3.29 -16.08
N ILE A 148 -2.16 -3.58 -16.46
CA ILE A 148 -1.49 -3.01 -17.63
C ILE A 148 -1.02 -4.14 -18.54
N ASP A 149 -1.42 -4.14 -19.82
CA ASP A 149 -0.75 -4.97 -20.83
C ASP A 149 0.56 -4.29 -21.23
N ALA A 150 1.66 -4.78 -20.66
CA ALA A 150 2.98 -4.22 -20.88
C ALA A 150 3.69 -4.77 -22.15
N THR A 151 3.10 -5.75 -22.82
CA THR A 151 3.74 -6.56 -23.88
C THR A 151 4.44 -5.74 -24.96
N ALA A 152 3.76 -4.74 -25.52
CA ALA A 152 4.32 -3.90 -26.58
C ALA A 152 5.41 -2.94 -26.08
N TYR A 153 5.26 -2.48 -24.83
CA TYR A 153 6.09 -1.42 -24.25
C TYR A 153 7.47 -1.89 -23.81
N LEU A 154 7.59 -3.17 -23.36
CA LEU A 154 8.87 -3.72 -22.94
C LEU A 154 9.93 -3.66 -24.04
N ARG A 155 9.52 -3.99 -25.28
CA ARG A 155 10.40 -3.90 -26.43
C ARG A 155 10.71 -2.45 -26.80
N THR A 156 9.70 -1.57 -26.78
CA THR A 156 9.83 -0.15 -27.13
C THR A 156 10.78 0.58 -26.19
N TYR A 157 10.70 0.30 -24.89
CA TYR A 157 11.57 0.91 -23.89
C TYR A 157 12.89 0.17 -23.67
N GLY A 158 13.07 -1.05 -24.21
CA GLY A 158 14.23 -1.89 -23.93
C GLY A 158 14.32 -2.29 -22.44
N MET A 159 13.17 -2.43 -21.77
CA MET A 159 13.08 -2.71 -20.35
C MET A 159 12.41 -4.06 -20.08
N THR A 160 12.77 -4.68 -18.96
CA THR A 160 11.99 -5.79 -18.39
C THR A 160 10.69 -5.26 -17.77
N ALA A 161 9.69 -6.13 -17.60
CA ALA A 161 8.43 -5.77 -16.91
C ALA A 161 8.68 -5.27 -15.47
N LYS A 162 9.69 -5.82 -14.81
CA LYS A 162 10.14 -5.41 -13.48
C LYS A 162 10.65 -3.96 -13.46
N GLU A 163 11.51 -3.61 -14.41
CA GLU A 163 12.06 -2.26 -14.52
C GLU A 163 10.98 -1.24 -14.87
N LEU A 164 10.05 -1.60 -15.76
CA LEU A 164 8.94 -0.73 -16.11
C LEU A 164 7.99 -0.52 -14.93
N ALA A 165 7.60 -1.59 -14.21
CA ALA A 165 6.79 -1.50 -13.01
C ALA A 165 7.48 -0.65 -11.92
N ALA A 166 8.76 -0.90 -11.65
CA ALA A 166 9.55 -0.15 -10.69
C ALA A 166 9.62 1.35 -11.04
N LYS A 167 9.78 1.67 -12.32
CA LYS A 167 9.82 3.05 -12.80
C LYS A 167 8.49 3.77 -12.59
N MET A 168 7.37 3.12 -12.96
CA MET A 168 6.03 3.67 -12.74
C MET A 168 5.74 3.90 -11.25
N ILE A 169 6.04 2.93 -10.38
CA ILE A 169 5.79 3.03 -8.94
C ILE A 169 6.67 4.13 -8.33
N ARG A 170 7.91 4.26 -8.76
CA ARG A 170 8.80 5.33 -8.28
C ARG A 170 8.29 6.71 -8.68
N ASP A 171 7.81 6.88 -9.91
CA ASP A 171 7.23 8.14 -10.39
C ASP A 171 5.93 8.49 -9.61
N VAL A 172 5.12 7.48 -9.25
CA VAL A 172 3.97 7.67 -8.35
C VAL A 172 4.43 8.14 -6.98
N LEU A 173 5.41 7.48 -6.38
CA LEU A 173 5.94 7.85 -5.07
C LEU A 173 6.50 9.27 -5.05
N GLU A 174 7.32 9.63 -6.04
CA GLU A 174 7.94 10.96 -6.15
C GLU A 174 6.91 12.08 -6.31
N GLN A 175 5.82 11.83 -7.06
CA GLN A 175 4.81 12.85 -7.31
C GLN A 175 3.69 12.92 -6.28
N THR A 176 3.46 11.85 -5.52
CA THR A 176 2.29 11.76 -4.63
C THR A 176 2.63 11.35 -3.20
N GLY A 177 3.84 10.88 -2.92
CA GLY A 177 4.22 10.30 -1.63
C GLY A 177 3.58 8.93 -1.36
N ILE A 178 2.88 8.33 -2.35
CA ILE A 178 2.16 7.07 -2.18
C ILE A 178 2.95 5.93 -2.81
N THR A 179 3.16 4.86 -2.07
CA THR A 179 3.84 3.66 -2.54
C THR A 179 2.86 2.60 -3.02
N ALA A 180 3.33 1.66 -3.84
CA ALA A 180 2.52 0.61 -4.43
C ALA A 180 3.24 -0.75 -4.40
N ALA A 181 2.47 -1.82 -4.60
CA ALA A 181 2.96 -3.15 -4.91
C ALA A 181 2.65 -3.50 -6.36
N ALA A 182 3.52 -4.27 -7.03
CA ALA A 182 3.27 -4.77 -8.37
C ALA A 182 3.40 -6.29 -8.45
N GLY A 183 2.51 -6.89 -9.23
CA GLY A 183 2.59 -8.29 -9.65
C GLY A 183 2.78 -8.38 -11.16
N ILE A 184 3.61 -9.29 -11.62
CA ILE A 184 3.91 -9.50 -13.03
C ILE A 184 3.54 -10.94 -13.38
N GLY A 185 2.85 -11.14 -14.50
CA GLY A 185 2.43 -12.45 -14.96
C GLY A 185 2.15 -12.49 -16.45
N THR A 186 2.00 -13.71 -17.00
CA THR A 186 1.68 -13.93 -18.43
C THR A 186 0.18 -13.79 -18.74
N ASN A 187 -0.63 -13.62 -17.70
CA ASN A 187 -2.05 -13.29 -17.80
C ASN A 187 -2.52 -12.50 -16.58
N LEU A 188 -3.73 -11.95 -16.62
CA LEU A 188 -4.30 -11.11 -15.56
C LEU A 188 -4.42 -11.85 -14.21
N TYR A 189 -4.75 -13.13 -14.22
CA TYR A 189 -4.87 -13.93 -13.01
C TYR A 189 -3.53 -14.13 -12.31
N LEU A 190 -2.48 -14.49 -13.06
CA LEU A 190 -1.15 -14.68 -12.50
C LEU A 190 -0.53 -13.39 -11.97
N CYS A 191 -0.71 -12.27 -12.67
CA CYS A 191 -0.20 -11.00 -12.16
C CYS A 191 -0.95 -10.55 -10.89
N LYS A 192 -2.27 -10.81 -10.80
CA LYS A 192 -3.05 -10.56 -9.57
C LYS A 192 -2.58 -11.41 -8.40
N ILE A 193 -2.37 -12.71 -8.60
CA ILE A 193 -1.83 -13.60 -7.56
C ILE A 193 -0.43 -13.16 -7.12
N ALA A 194 0.45 -12.85 -8.08
CA ALA A 194 1.79 -12.36 -7.79
C ALA A 194 1.74 -11.11 -6.89
N MET A 195 0.84 -10.18 -7.18
CA MET A 195 0.66 -8.97 -6.40
C MET A 195 0.09 -9.25 -5.01
N ASP A 196 -1.05 -9.94 -4.91
CA ASP A 196 -1.81 -10.07 -3.66
C ASP A 196 -1.14 -11.01 -2.65
N ILE A 197 -0.56 -12.11 -3.13
CA ILE A 197 -0.02 -13.16 -2.23
C ILE A 197 1.44 -12.90 -1.92
N MET A 198 2.23 -12.48 -2.90
CA MET A 198 3.68 -12.41 -2.78
C MET A 198 4.18 -10.98 -2.61
N ALA A 199 3.85 -10.05 -3.50
CA ALA A 199 4.41 -8.70 -3.48
C ALA A 199 4.00 -7.91 -2.23
N LYS A 200 2.78 -8.07 -1.73
CA LYS A 200 2.29 -7.41 -0.50
C LYS A 200 3.02 -7.89 0.77
N ARG A 201 3.69 -9.05 0.74
CA ARG A 201 4.44 -9.63 1.87
C ARG A 201 5.95 -9.35 1.80
N VAL A 202 6.45 -8.89 0.65
CA VAL A 202 7.86 -8.55 0.48
C VAL A 202 8.12 -7.19 1.11
N GLN A 203 9.22 -7.08 1.86
CA GLN A 203 9.70 -5.80 2.37
C GLN A 203 10.00 -4.86 1.19
N PRO A 204 9.68 -3.56 1.31
CA PRO A 204 10.09 -2.56 0.33
C PRO A 204 11.60 -2.58 0.12
N ASP A 205 12.07 -2.16 -1.05
CA ASP A 205 13.48 -1.97 -1.30
C ASP A 205 14.08 -0.89 -0.38
N LYS A 206 15.42 -0.72 -0.41
CA LYS A 206 16.13 0.25 0.44
C LYS A 206 15.63 1.71 0.31
N ASN A 207 14.85 1.99 -0.73
CA ASN A 207 14.27 3.32 -1.01
C ASN A 207 12.77 3.38 -0.64
N GLY A 208 12.22 2.34 0.01
CA GLY A 208 10.82 2.29 0.44
C GLY A 208 9.79 2.14 -0.69
N ALA A 209 10.23 2.02 -1.93
CA ALA A 209 9.39 2.28 -3.09
C ALA A 209 8.67 1.07 -3.67
N VAL A 210 9.25 -0.13 -3.69
CA VAL A 210 8.75 -1.19 -4.59
C VAL A 210 8.78 -2.58 -3.95
N SER A 211 7.59 -3.16 -3.78
CA SER A 211 7.45 -4.61 -3.64
C SER A 211 6.90 -5.18 -4.94
N TYR A 212 7.61 -6.10 -5.57
CA TYR A 212 7.13 -6.76 -6.78
C TYR A 212 7.48 -8.25 -6.77
N THR A 213 6.67 -9.03 -7.50
CA THR A 213 6.89 -10.46 -7.72
C THR A 213 6.46 -10.85 -9.13
N HIS A 214 7.18 -11.81 -9.71
CA HIS A 214 6.91 -12.34 -11.03
C HIS A 214 6.48 -13.81 -10.93
N LEU A 215 5.31 -14.15 -11.50
CA LEU A 215 4.86 -15.52 -11.70
C LEU A 215 4.78 -15.82 -13.19
N ARG A 216 5.36 -16.95 -13.59
CA ARG A 216 5.14 -17.58 -14.90
C ARG A 216 4.23 -18.79 -14.71
N ALA A 217 3.33 -19.03 -15.67
CA ALA A 217 2.69 -20.32 -15.78
C ALA A 217 3.78 -21.35 -16.08
N HIS A 218 3.93 -22.38 -15.24
CA HIS A 218 4.62 -23.58 -15.66
C HIS A 218 3.71 -24.24 -16.71
N GLU A 219 4.18 -24.30 -17.94
CA GLU A 219 3.64 -25.26 -18.90
C GLU A 219 3.92 -26.63 -18.29
N THR A 220 2.92 -27.31 -17.80
CA THR A 220 2.99 -28.74 -17.55
C THR A 220 3.08 -29.37 -18.92
N GLU A 221 4.27 -29.76 -19.34
CA GLU A 221 4.43 -30.73 -20.42
C GLU A 221 3.68 -32.00 -19.98
N ALA A 222 2.55 -32.25 -20.67
CA ALA A 222 1.82 -33.50 -20.61
C ALA A 222 2.34 -34.42 -21.69
#